data_b8e33083058dba47a0773842291665a0
#
_entry.id   b8e33083058dba47a0773842291665a0
#
_cell.length_a   1.000
_cell.length_b   1.000
_cell.length_c   1.000
_cell.angle_alpha   90.00
_cell.angle_beta   90.00
_cell.angle_gamma   90.00
#
_symmetry.space_group_name_H-M   'P 1'
#
loop_
_entity.id
_entity.type
_entity.pdbx_description
1 polymer ?
#
loop_
_entity_poly.entity_id
_entity_poly.type
_entity_poly.pdbx_seq_one_letter_code
_entity_poly.pdbx_strand_id
1 'polypeptide(L)'
;SKGLVGLVIPELSNPIFPMFAQEIEQLLASSGHTPLLCTQTPGGTSEDEYIEMLVERGAAGIIFVSGRHADTSGDVTRYQRLRERGVPLVTINGNAPTIKAAAFATDDRAAARIAVEHLISLGHRRIGLAIGPMRMVPAQRKHSGYEEAMRSGLPDEPLHVVETLYTYEGGANAAQLLLPQGCTGIVCGSDIMALGVIQGVRSGGLRVPEDVSVIGYDDSPLIPMTDPPL
;
A
#
# COMPACT_ATOMS: atom_id res chain seq x y z
N SER A 1 31.30 9.07 8.13
CA SER A 1 30.01 8.38 8.00
C SER A 1 29.56 7.91 9.38
N LYS A 2 28.30 8.22 9.75
CA LYS A 2 27.73 7.76 11.03
C LYS A 2 27.26 6.29 10.99
N GLY A 3 27.42 5.65 9.85
CA GLY A 3 27.12 4.25 9.69
C GLY A 3 26.16 3.94 8.56
N LEU A 4 25.99 2.64 8.31
CA LEU A 4 25.12 2.07 7.30
C LEU A 4 23.70 1.90 7.86
N VAL A 5 22.68 2.30 7.11
CA VAL A 5 21.29 2.04 7.44
C VAL A 5 20.67 1.19 6.33
N GLY A 6 20.13 0.03 6.70
CA GLY A 6 19.38 -0.81 5.77
C GLY A 6 18.03 -0.20 5.46
N LEU A 7 17.65 -0.17 4.19
CA LEU A 7 16.34 0.24 3.73
C LEU A 7 15.71 -0.93 2.96
N VAL A 8 14.80 -1.63 3.62
CA VAL A 8 14.15 -2.82 3.06
C VAL A 8 12.78 -2.43 2.52
N ILE A 9 12.60 -2.56 1.21
CA ILE A 9 11.34 -2.24 0.52
C ILE A 9 10.89 -3.43 -0.32
N PRO A 10 9.57 -3.56 -0.60
CA PRO A 10 9.05 -4.78 -1.25
C PRO A 10 9.50 -4.93 -2.70
N GLU A 11 9.44 -3.85 -3.49
CA GLU A 11 9.67 -3.89 -4.93
C GLU A 11 9.98 -2.51 -5.50
N LEU A 12 10.43 -2.43 -6.75
CA LEU A 12 10.68 -1.18 -7.45
C LEU A 12 9.69 -0.89 -8.59
N SER A 13 8.83 -1.86 -8.92
CA SER A 13 7.87 -1.72 -10.03
C SER A 13 6.70 -0.78 -9.71
N ASN A 14 6.30 -0.70 -8.44
CA ASN A 14 5.33 0.30 -8.00
C ASN A 14 6.07 1.61 -7.67
N PRO A 15 5.80 2.73 -8.39
CA PRO A 15 6.56 3.98 -8.27
C PRO A 15 6.59 4.61 -6.88
N ILE A 16 5.64 4.27 -6.01
CA ILE A 16 5.62 4.77 -4.63
C ILE A 16 6.85 4.32 -3.83
N PHE A 17 7.36 3.12 -4.08
CA PHE A 17 8.50 2.58 -3.33
C PHE A 17 9.83 3.24 -3.70
N PRO A 18 10.20 3.44 -4.98
CA PRO A 18 11.32 4.29 -5.33
C PRO A 18 11.23 5.71 -4.78
N MET A 19 10.02 6.29 -4.71
CA MET A 19 9.81 7.61 -4.12
C MET A 19 10.13 7.61 -2.62
N PHE A 20 9.64 6.63 -1.86
CA PHE A 20 10.03 6.44 -0.45
C PHE A 20 11.55 6.29 -0.30
N ALA A 21 12.16 5.45 -1.13
CA ALA A 21 13.59 5.21 -1.08
C ALA A 21 14.39 6.50 -1.30
N GLN A 22 14.00 7.32 -2.24
CA GLN A 22 14.69 8.58 -2.55
C GLN A 22 14.57 9.59 -1.42
N GLU A 23 13.37 9.78 -0.87
CA GLU A 23 13.14 10.70 0.25
C GLU A 23 13.91 10.26 1.51
N ILE A 24 13.87 8.97 1.82
CA ILE A 24 14.60 8.42 2.97
C ILE A 24 16.11 8.54 2.78
N GLU A 25 16.61 8.27 1.56
CA GLU A 25 18.03 8.45 1.23
C GLU A 25 18.49 9.87 1.51
N GLN A 26 17.75 10.88 1.02
CA GLN A 26 18.11 12.28 1.22
C GLN A 26 18.16 12.65 2.72
N LEU A 27 17.18 12.19 3.49
CA LEU A 27 17.13 12.44 4.93
C LEU A 27 18.28 11.74 5.68
N LEU A 28 18.60 10.51 5.31
CA LEU A 28 19.73 9.77 5.89
C LEU A 28 21.07 10.45 5.54
N ALA A 29 21.24 10.85 4.29
CA ALA A 29 22.45 11.55 3.85
C ALA A 29 22.67 12.86 4.62
N SER A 30 21.61 13.64 4.84
CA SER A 30 21.68 14.89 5.62
C SER A 30 22.11 14.66 7.07
N SER A 31 21.84 13.49 7.62
CA SER A 31 22.26 13.08 8.97
C SER A 31 23.60 12.33 9.01
N GLY A 32 24.26 12.19 7.87
CA GLY A 32 25.56 11.54 7.72
C GLY A 32 25.52 10.00 7.67
N HIS A 33 24.34 9.42 7.47
CA HIS A 33 24.19 7.97 7.30
C HIS A 33 24.22 7.58 5.82
N THR A 34 24.64 6.37 5.54
CA THR A 34 24.64 5.79 4.19
C THR A 34 23.52 4.74 4.08
N PRO A 35 22.53 4.94 3.22
CA PRO A 35 21.49 3.94 3.00
C PRO A 35 22.01 2.77 2.15
N LEU A 36 21.56 1.57 2.46
CA LEU A 36 21.70 0.39 1.60
C LEU A 36 20.31 -0.11 1.23
N LEU A 37 19.95 0.02 -0.03
CA LEU A 37 18.66 -0.41 -0.55
C LEU A 37 18.63 -1.94 -0.70
N CYS A 38 17.62 -2.56 -0.07
CA CYS A 38 17.37 -4.00 -0.11
C CYS A 38 15.97 -4.23 -0.65
N THR A 39 15.86 -4.77 -1.85
CA THR A 39 14.57 -5.02 -2.50
C THR A 39 14.24 -6.50 -2.50
N GLN A 40 12.96 -6.82 -2.35
CA GLN A 40 12.49 -8.20 -2.40
C GLN A 40 11.92 -8.52 -3.78
N THR A 41 12.61 -9.40 -4.48
CA THR A 41 12.17 -9.91 -5.79
C THR A 41 11.90 -11.40 -5.66
N PRO A 42 10.83 -11.94 -6.26
CA PRO A 42 10.62 -13.38 -6.28
C PRO A 42 11.83 -14.12 -6.85
N GLY A 43 12.36 -15.09 -6.09
CA GLY A 43 13.58 -15.81 -6.45
C GLY A 43 14.90 -15.08 -6.19
N GLY A 44 14.85 -13.85 -5.67
CA GLY A 44 16.02 -13.09 -5.25
C GLY A 44 16.37 -13.29 -3.78
N THR A 45 17.17 -12.38 -3.24
CA THR A 45 17.58 -12.39 -1.83
C THR A 45 16.36 -12.17 -0.92
N SER A 46 16.22 -13.03 0.07
CA SER A 46 15.12 -12.95 1.05
C SER A 46 15.35 -11.82 2.06
N GLU A 47 14.28 -11.44 2.76
CA GLU A 47 14.38 -10.46 3.86
C GLU A 47 15.32 -10.96 4.97
N ASP A 48 15.27 -12.25 5.32
CA ASP A 48 16.16 -12.82 6.33
C ASP A 48 17.64 -12.73 5.91
N GLU A 49 17.95 -13.01 4.66
CA GLU A 49 19.32 -12.89 4.13
C GLU A 49 19.81 -11.43 4.13
N TYR A 50 18.94 -10.48 3.79
CA TYR A 50 19.26 -9.05 3.91
C TYR A 50 19.52 -8.63 5.35
N ILE A 51 18.70 -9.08 6.29
CA ILE A 51 18.85 -8.79 7.71
C ILE A 51 20.21 -9.30 8.21
N GLU A 52 20.56 -10.55 7.93
CA GLU A 52 21.84 -11.13 8.36
C GLU A 52 23.01 -10.37 7.76
N MET A 53 22.98 -10.06 6.47
CA MET A 53 24.01 -9.27 5.82
C MET A 53 24.17 -7.88 6.46
N LEU A 54 23.07 -7.19 6.76
CA LEU A 54 23.08 -5.88 7.40
C LEU A 54 23.68 -5.93 8.80
N VAL A 55 23.31 -6.94 9.58
CA VAL A 55 23.85 -7.16 10.92
C VAL A 55 25.36 -7.47 10.88
N GLU A 56 25.79 -8.35 9.99
CA GLU A 56 27.20 -8.68 9.79
C GLU A 56 28.03 -7.47 9.39
N ARG A 57 27.46 -6.56 8.62
CA ARG A 57 28.11 -5.29 8.22
C ARG A 57 28.05 -4.20 9.27
N GLY A 58 27.47 -4.47 10.43
CA GLY A 58 27.37 -3.50 11.53
C GLY A 58 26.44 -2.34 11.22
N ALA A 59 25.32 -2.61 10.56
CA ALA A 59 24.32 -1.57 10.28
C ALA A 59 23.87 -0.84 11.55
N ALA A 60 23.79 0.47 11.47
CA ALA A 60 23.36 1.33 12.57
C ALA A 60 21.84 1.19 12.87
N GLY A 61 21.07 0.72 11.90
CA GLY A 61 19.64 0.47 12.01
C GLY A 61 19.06 -0.03 10.69
N ILE A 62 17.79 -0.45 10.74
CA ILE A 62 17.08 -0.93 9.55
C ILE A 62 15.69 -0.29 9.50
N ILE A 63 15.32 0.20 8.33
CA ILE A 63 13.98 0.74 8.03
C ILE A 63 13.27 -0.27 7.13
N PHE A 64 12.11 -0.75 7.58
CA PHE A 64 11.27 -1.67 6.81
C PHE A 64 10.05 -0.92 6.28
N VAL A 65 9.85 -0.95 4.96
CA VAL A 65 8.73 -0.27 4.29
C VAL A 65 7.80 -1.30 3.68
N SER A 66 6.54 -1.27 4.07
CA SER A 66 5.44 -2.03 3.45
C SER A 66 5.73 -3.53 3.20
N GLY A 67 6.40 -4.19 4.12
CA GLY A 67 6.85 -5.56 3.96
C GLY A 67 6.13 -6.55 4.89
N ARG A 68 6.83 -7.62 5.21
CA ARG A 68 6.31 -8.72 6.06
C ARG A 68 5.91 -8.28 7.47
N HIS A 69 6.46 -7.19 7.96
CA HIS A 69 6.06 -6.60 9.24
C HIS A 69 4.59 -6.14 9.27
N ALA A 70 3.98 -5.93 8.12
CA ALA A 70 2.57 -5.59 7.97
C ALA A 70 1.66 -6.80 7.72
N ASP A 71 2.21 -8.00 7.55
CA ASP A 71 1.47 -9.23 7.32
C ASP A 71 1.05 -9.85 8.65
N THR A 72 -0.25 -9.85 8.94
CA THR A 72 -0.80 -10.38 10.20
C THR A 72 -0.75 -11.90 10.29
N SER A 73 -0.55 -12.61 9.18
CA SER A 73 -0.36 -14.06 9.13
C SER A 73 1.10 -14.47 9.16
N GLY A 74 2.02 -13.52 9.07
CA GLY A 74 3.46 -13.77 8.97
C GLY A 74 4.13 -14.00 10.31
N ASP A 75 5.33 -14.61 10.25
CA ASP A 75 6.22 -14.76 11.40
C ASP A 75 7.01 -13.46 11.61
N VAL A 76 6.84 -12.83 12.78
CA VAL A 76 7.52 -11.58 13.17
C VAL A 76 8.75 -11.82 14.05
N THR A 77 9.15 -13.06 14.26
CA THR A 77 10.29 -13.42 15.13
C THR A 77 11.58 -12.75 14.70
N ARG A 78 11.79 -12.55 13.38
CA ARG A 78 12.97 -11.86 12.84
C ARG A 78 13.15 -10.45 13.39
N TYR A 79 12.05 -9.71 13.57
CA TYR A 79 12.09 -8.34 14.10
C TYR A 79 12.38 -8.32 15.59
N GLN A 80 11.84 -9.27 16.34
CA GLN A 80 12.15 -9.45 17.76
C GLN A 80 13.62 -9.78 17.96
N ARG A 81 14.19 -10.69 17.15
CA ARG A 81 15.61 -11.05 17.19
C ARG A 81 16.53 -9.86 16.89
N LEU A 82 16.16 -8.99 15.96
CA LEU A 82 16.92 -7.76 15.70
C LEU A 82 17.02 -6.90 16.96
N ARG A 83 15.90 -6.71 17.66
CA ARG A 83 15.88 -5.96 18.93
C ARG A 83 16.75 -6.62 20.01
N GLU A 84 16.66 -7.92 20.16
CA GLU A 84 17.48 -8.68 21.10
C GLU A 84 18.98 -8.56 20.80
N ARG A 85 19.33 -8.44 19.53
CA ARG A 85 20.70 -8.18 19.06
C ARG A 85 21.11 -6.70 19.15
N GLY A 86 20.25 -5.84 19.65
CA GLY A 86 20.52 -4.41 19.82
C GLY A 86 20.53 -3.60 18.53
N VAL A 87 19.93 -4.11 17.45
CA VAL A 87 19.81 -3.39 16.17
C VAL A 87 18.51 -2.60 16.15
N PRO A 88 18.56 -1.25 16.11
CA PRO A 88 17.37 -0.42 15.99
C PRO A 88 16.61 -0.70 14.70
N LEU A 89 15.30 -0.71 14.78
CA LEU A 89 14.44 -0.83 13.60
C LEU A 89 13.25 0.12 13.66
N VAL A 90 12.81 0.51 12.47
CA VAL A 90 11.62 1.34 12.24
C VAL A 90 10.78 0.65 11.18
N THR A 91 9.47 0.68 11.35
CA THR A 91 8.51 0.17 10.35
C THR A 91 7.69 1.30 9.74
N ILE A 92 7.46 1.22 8.45
CA ILE A 92 6.61 2.15 7.69
C ILE A 92 5.51 1.36 6.98
N ASN A 93 4.28 1.87 7.03
CA ASN A 93 3.09 1.29 6.40
C ASN A 93 2.72 -0.08 6.97
N GLY A 94 2.42 -0.11 8.24
CA GLY A 94 1.94 -1.27 8.95
C GLY A 94 2.90 -1.72 10.03
N ASN A 95 2.34 -2.38 11.02
CA ASN A 95 3.08 -2.93 12.13
C ASN A 95 2.25 -4.04 12.78
N ALA A 96 2.84 -5.21 12.93
CA ALA A 96 2.22 -6.23 13.75
C ALA A 96 2.27 -5.81 15.22
N PRO A 97 1.19 -5.99 16.01
CA PRO A 97 1.13 -5.53 17.40
C PRO A 97 2.26 -6.07 18.29
N THR A 98 2.83 -7.20 17.93
CA THR A 98 3.91 -7.85 18.67
C THR A 98 5.29 -7.28 18.38
N ILE A 99 5.44 -6.48 17.33
CA ILE A 99 6.70 -5.79 17.01
C ILE A 99 6.77 -4.50 17.83
N LYS A 100 7.63 -4.48 18.83
CA LYS A 100 7.88 -3.31 19.67
C LYS A 100 8.93 -2.40 19.02
N ALA A 101 8.55 -1.68 17.98
CA ALA A 101 9.39 -0.76 17.24
C ALA A 101 8.64 0.54 16.97
N ALA A 102 9.36 1.62 16.67
CA ALA A 102 8.76 2.83 16.16
C ALA A 102 8.09 2.52 14.81
N ALA A 103 6.81 2.85 14.70
CA ALA A 103 5.99 2.58 13.53
C ALA A 103 5.36 3.87 13.00
N PHE A 104 5.44 4.07 11.69
CA PHE A 104 4.89 5.22 11.00
C PHE A 104 4.00 4.73 9.86
N ALA A 105 2.83 5.32 9.73
CA ALA A 105 1.90 4.96 8.67
C ALA A 105 0.99 6.13 8.34
N THR A 106 0.50 6.17 7.12
CA THR A 106 -0.64 6.99 6.75
C THR A 106 -1.89 6.46 7.47
N ASP A 107 -2.81 7.34 7.81
CA ASP A 107 -4.12 6.93 8.32
C ASP A 107 -4.97 6.34 7.18
N ASP A 108 -4.75 5.09 6.88
CA ASP A 108 -5.41 4.37 5.79
C ASP A 108 -6.92 4.25 5.98
N ARG A 109 -7.37 4.17 7.23
CA ARG A 109 -8.80 4.15 7.55
C ARG A 109 -9.46 5.47 7.18
N ALA A 110 -8.87 6.59 7.61
CA ALA A 110 -9.35 7.92 7.25
C ALA A 110 -9.30 8.16 5.74
N ALA A 111 -8.23 7.74 5.07
CA ALA A 111 -8.07 7.89 3.62
C ALA A 111 -9.20 7.19 2.85
N ALA A 112 -9.50 5.94 3.19
CA ALA A 112 -10.58 5.19 2.54
C ALA A 112 -11.96 5.80 2.86
N ARG A 113 -12.18 6.23 4.10
CA ARG A 113 -13.41 6.91 4.50
C ARG A 113 -13.63 8.19 3.69
N ILE A 114 -12.62 9.04 3.56
CA ILE A 114 -12.67 10.29 2.80
C ILE A 114 -12.98 10.00 1.33
N ALA A 115 -12.38 8.98 0.74
CA ALA A 115 -12.62 8.60 -0.65
C ALA A 115 -14.08 8.20 -0.88
N VAL A 116 -14.64 7.37 -0.01
CA VAL A 116 -16.05 6.95 -0.10
C VAL A 116 -16.98 8.14 0.12
N GLU A 117 -16.77 8.95 1.15
CA GLU A 117 -17.55 10.14 1.44
C GLU A 117 -17.57 11.11 0.24
N HIS A 118 -16.43 11.27 -0.43
CA HIS A 118 -16.35 12.08 -1.64
C HIS A 118 -17.26 11.54 -2.75
N LEU A 119 -17.20 10.25 -3.03
CA LEU A 119 -18.07 9.62 -4.03
C LEU A 119 -19.56 9.75 -3.66
N ILE A 120 -19.90 9.57 -2.39
CA ILE A 120 -21.26 9.78 -1.90
C ILE A 120 -21.72 11.22 -2.15
N SER A 121 -20.86 12.21 -1.88
CA SER A 121 -21.17 13.63 -2.12
C SER A 121 -21.43 13.96 -3.59
N LEU A 122 -20.88 13.16 -4.50
CA LEU A 122 -21.10 13.28 -5.94
C LEU A 122 -22.33 12.48 -6.43
N GLY A 123 -23.06 11.85 -5.54
CA GLY A 123 -24.28 11.10 -5.85
C GLY A 123 -24.11 9.63 -6.13
N HIS A 124 -22.91 9.08 -5.96
CA HIS A 124 -22.71 7.64 -6.08
C HIS A 124 -23.38 6.89 -4.93
N ARG A 125 -24.01 5.76 -5.24
CA ARG A 125 -24.63 4.86 -4.26
C ARG A 125 -23.98 3.48 -4.24
N ARG A 126 -23.68 2.90 -5.39
CA ARG A 126 -22.98 1.63 -5.51
C ARG A 126 -21.51 1.88 -5.70
N ILE A 127 -20.78 1.81 -4.57
CA ILE A 127 -19.36 2.12 -4.49
C ILE A 127 -18.59 0.84 -4.18
N GLY A 128 -17.65 0.48 -5.05
CA GLY A 128 -16.80 -0.67 -4.87
C GLY A 128 -15.47 -0.33 -4.21
N LEU A 129 -14.87 -1.33 -3.57
CA LEU A 129 -13.49 -1.28 -3.06
C LEU A 129 -12.67 -2.37 -3.74
N ALA A 130 -11.61 -1.96 -4.44
CA ALA A 130 -10.55 -2.84 -4.92
C ALA A 130 -9.38 -2.76 -3.95
N ILE A 131 -9.11 -3.86 -3.25
CA ILE A 131 -8.15 -3.90 -2.14
C ILE A 131 -7.18 -5.06 -2.30
N GLY A 132 -5.98 -4.90 -1.75
CA GLY A 132 -4.98 -5.96 -1.70
C GLY A 132 -5.29 -7.01 -0.63
N PRO A 133 -4.35 -7.95 -0.41
CA PRO A 133 -4.56 -9.06 0.51
C PRO A 133 -4.94 -8.60 1.92
N MET A 134 -6.04 -9.11 2.44
CA MET A 134 -6.58 -8.71 3.74
C MET A 134 -5.72 -9.17 4.94
N ARG A 135 -4.75 -10.04 4.72
CA ARG A 135 -3.74 -10.35 5.74
C ARG A 135 -2.81 -9.15 6.02
N MET A 136 -2.76 -8.17 5.13
CA MET A 136 -1.92 -6.97 5.28
C MET A 136 -2.65 -5.88 6.05
N VAL A 137 -1.98 -5.30 7.05
CA VAL A 137 -2.54 -4.23 7.91
C VAL A 137 -3.09 -3.04 7.10
N PRO A 138 -2.40 -2.50 6.09
CA PRO A 138 -2.95 -1.40 5.29
C PRO A 138 -4.26 -1.76 4.59
N ALA A 139 -4.40 -2.97 4.09
CA ALA A 139 -5.63 -3.45 3.46
C ALA A 139 -6.78 -3.52 4.47
N GLN A 140 -6.52 -4.05 5.67
CA GLN A 140 -7.51 -4.11 6.76
C GLN A 140 -8.01 -2.72 7.15
N ARG A 141 -7.11 -1.75 7.27
CA ARG A 141 -7.45 -0.37 7.64
C ARG A 141 -8.28 0.32 6.56
N LYS A 142 -7.90 0.18 5.30
CA LYS A 142 -8.67 0.73 4.16
C LYS A 142 -10.05 0.10 4.08
N HIS A 143 -10.14 -1.21 4.26
CA HIS A 143 -11.43 -1.91 4.30
C HIS A 143 -12.33 -1.36 5.44
N SER A 144 -11.77 -1.17 6.63
CA SER A 144 -12.52 -0.62 7.77
C SER A 144 -13.05 0.78 7.48
N GLY A 145 -12.25 1.65 6.89
CA GLY A 145 -12.68 3.01 6.51
C GLY A 145 -13.78 3.01 5.44
N TYR A 146 -13.64 2.17 4.43
CA TYR A 146 -14.66 1.96 3.41
C TYR A 146 -15.98 1.49 4.03
N GLU A 147 -15.96 0.44 4.85
CA GLU A 147 -17.13 -0.11 5.50
C GLU A 147 -17.83 0.92 6.39
N GLU A 148 -17.04 1.64 7.20
CA GLU A 148 -17.56 2.70 8.07
C GLU A 148 -18.31 3.78 7.29
N ALA A 149 -17.73 4.29 6.21
CA ALA A 149 -18.35 5.32 5.38
C ALA A 149 -19.60 4.82 4.66
N MET A 150 -19.57 3.58 4.14
CA MET A 150 -20.72 2.97 3.49
C MET A 150 -21.90 2.78 4.47
N ARG A 151 -21.63 2.24 5.66
CA ARG A 151 -22.68 2.03 6.66
C ARG A 151 -23.25 3.33 7.20
N SER A 152 -22.43 4.36 7.31
CA SER A 152 -22.86 5.68 7.76
C SER A 152 -23.65 6.45 6.70
N GLY A 153 -23.15 6.46 5.46
CA GLY A 153 -23.72 7.28 4.37
C GLY A 153 -24.75 6.56 3.51
N LEU A 154 -24.63 5.25 3.37
CA LEU A 154 -25.47 4.40 2.51
C LEU A 154 -25.83 3.09 3.23
N PRO A 155 -26.55 3.16 4.37
CA PRO A 155 -26.77 1.99 5.23
C PRO A 155 -27.56 0.86 4.56
N ASP A 156 -28.38 1.17 3.55
CA ASP A 156 -29.19 0.19 2.84
C ASP A 156 -28.46 -0.44 1.63
N GLU A 157 -27.30 0.07 1.28
CA GLU A 157 -26.50 -0.48 0.17
C GLU A 157 -25.56 -1.59 0.68
N PRO A 158 -25.46 -2.70 -0.06
CA PRO A 158 -24.48 -3.73 0.28
C PRO A 158 -23.05 -3.25 0.05
N LEU A 159 -22.10 -3.89 0.72
CA LEU A 159 -20.67 -3.68 0.46
C LEU A 159 -20.27 -4.45 -0.81
N HIS A 160 -19.44 -3.83 -1.62
CA HIS A 160 -18.89 -4.38 -2.86
C HIS A 160 -17.37 -4.37 -2.75
N VAL A 161 -16.77 -5.46 -2.29
CA VAL A 161 -15.32 -5.55 -2.04
C VAL A 161 -14.73 -6.66 -2.88
N VAL A 162 -13.66 -6.35 -3.58
CA VAL A 162 -12.83 -7.33 -4.29
C VAL A 162 -11.43 -7.30 -3.70
N GLU A 163 -11.05 -8.41 -3.08
CA GLU A 163 -9.69 -8.65 -2.63
C GLU A 163 -8.86 -9.23 -3.79
N THR A 164 -7.74 -8.61 -4.09
CA THR A 164 -6.86 -9.01 -5.18
C THR A 164 -5.42 -8.63 -4.83
N LEU A 165 -4.57 -8.44 -5.83
CA LEU A 165 -3.17 -8.03 -5.63
C LEU A 165 -3.00 -6.53 -5.88
N TYR A 166 -2.00 -5.93 -5.24
CA TYR A 166 -1.58 -4.54 -5.49
C TYR A 166 -0.81 -4.44 -6.82
N THR A 167 -1.48 -4.82 -7.92
CA THR A 167 -0.93 -4.82 -9.27
C THR A 167 -1.91 -4.20 -10.26
N TYR A 168 -1.39 -3.82 -11.44
CA TYR A 168 -2.22 -3.35 -12.54
C TYR A 168 -3.25 -4.41 -12.96
N GLU A 169 -2.81 -5.66 -13.09
CA GLU A 169 -3.67 -6.80 -13.43
C GLU A 169 -4.71 -7.08 -12.35
N GLY A 170 -4.33 -6.93 -11.08
CA GLY A 170 -5.25 -7.04 -9.96
C GLY A 170 -6.36 -6.00 -10.03
N GLY A 171 -6.03 -4.76 -10.38
CA GLY A 171 -7.01 -3.70 -10.61
C GLY A 171 -7.96 -4.00 -11.76
N ALA A 172 -7.44 -4.45 -12.90
CA ALA A 172 -8.26 -4.83 -14.06
C ALA A 172 -9.22 -5.98 -13.71
N ASN A 173 -8.75 -6.98 -12.98
CA ASN A 173 -9.58 -8.07 -12.46
C ASN A 173 -10.68 -7.57 -11.52
N ALA A 174 -10.35 -6.65 -10.62
CA ALA A 174 -11.35 -6.07 -9.71
C ALA A 174 -12.47 -5.36 -10.48
N ALA A 175 -12.15 -4.61 -11.52
CA ALA A 175 -13.15 -3.97 -12.37
C ALA A 175 -14.10 -4.98 -13.00
N GLN A 176 -13.60 -6.10 -13.51
CA GLN A 176 -14.43 -7.17 -14.11
C GLN A 176 -15.41 -7.76 -13.09
N LEU A 177 -15.09 -7.76 -11.82
CA LEU A 177 -15.95 -8.29 -10.75
C LEU A 177 -16.89 -7.24 -10.17
N LEU A 178 -16.49 -5.97 -10.12
CA LEU A 178 -17.29 -4.89 -9.54
C LEU A 178 -18.30 -4.29 -10.53
N LEU A 179 -17.98 -4.21 -11.81
CA LEU A 179 -18.89 -3.65 -12.82
C LEU A 179 -20.20 -4.42 -12.93
N PRO A 180 -20.25 -5.77 -12.95
CA PRO A 180 -21.50 -6.52 -12.95
C PRO A 180 -22.35 -6.30 -11.69
N GLN A 181 -21.76 -5.85 -10.59
CA GLN A 181 -22.49 -5.50 -9.37
C GLN A 181 -23.14 -4.11 -9.44
N GLY A 182 -22.92 -3.38 -10.54
CA GLY A 182 -23.50 -2.06 -10.76
C GLY A 182 -22.71 -0.92 -10.10
N CYS A 183 -21.47 -1.13 -9.71
CA CYS A 183 -20.63 -0.08 -9.13
C CYS A 183 -20.37 1.04 -10.16
N THR A 184 -20.62 2.27 -9.74
CA THR A 184 -20.35 3.49 -10.53
C THR A 184 -19.18 4.30 -10.00
N GLY A 185 -18.75 4.00 -8.79
CA GLY A 185 -17.53 4.55 -8.17
C GLY A 185 -16.71 3.42 -7.60
N ILE A 186 -15.41 3.44 -7.79
CA ILE A 186 -14.49 2.42 -7.29
C ILE A 186 -13.33 3.10 -6.56
N VAL A 187 -13.17 2.75 -5.29
CA VAL A 187 -12.04 3.14 -4.46
C VAL A 187 -10.98 2.04 -4.56
N CYS A 188 -9.74 2.42 -4.83
CA CYS A 188 -8.63 1.50 -5.03
C CYS A 188 -7.59 1.62 -3.93
N GLY A 189 -6.99 0.50 -3.55
CA GLY A 189 -5.97 0.44 -2.51
C GLY A 189 -4.61 1.03 -2.90
N SER A 190 -4.38 1.28 -4.19
CA SER A 190 -3.17 1.93 -4.70
C SER A 190 -3.44 2.55 -6.08
N ASP A 191 -2.56 3.47 -6.51
CA ASP A 191 -2.65 4.06 -7.84
C ASP A 191 -2.43 3.05 -8.96
N ILE A 192 -1.53 2.10 -8.77
CA ILE A 192 -1.29 1.03 -9.75
C ILE A 192 -2.55 0.18 -9.95
N MET A 193 -3.25 -0.16 -8.87
CA MET A 193 -4.56 -0.83 -8.98
C MET A 193 -5.59 0.07 -9.69
N ALA A 194 -5.61 1.35 -9.37
CA ALA A 194 -6.53 2.31 -9.99
C ALA A 194 -6.34 2.39 -11.50
N LEU A 195 -5.10 2.40 -11.97
CA LEU A 195 -4.81 2.35 -13.41
C LEU A 195 -5.31 1.07 -14.05
N GLY A 196 -5.19 -0.06 -13.36
CA GLY A 196 -5.75 -1.33 -13.79
C GLY A 196 -7.29 -1.31 -13.83
N VAL A 197 -7.92 -0.71 -12.83
CA VAL A 197 -9.39 -0.52 -12.80
C VAL A 197 -9.85 0.31 -14.00
N ILE A 198 -9.17 1.41 -14.30
CA ILE A 198 -9.47 2.24 -15.47
C ILE A 198 -9.40 1.41 -16.75
N GLN A 199 -8.37 0.60 -16.89
CA GLN A 199 -8.22 -0.30 -18.05
C GLN A 199 -9.37 -1.32 -18.12
N GLY A 200 -9.74 -1.92 -17.01
CA GLY A 200 -10.84 -2.88 -16.93
C GLY A 200 -12.20 -2.27 -17.26
N VAL A 201 -12.44 -1.03 -16.80
CA VAL A 201 -13.64 -0.26 -17.14
C VAL A 201 -13.73 -0.01 -18.64
N ARG A 202 -12.64 0.47 -19.24
CA ARG A 202 -12.57 0.75 -20.69
C ARG A 202 -12.69 -0.50 -21.54
N SER A 203 -12.10 -1.60 -21.12
CA SER A 203 -12.26 -2.91 -21.81
C SER A 203 -13.70 -3.41 -21.79
N GLY A 204 -14.49 -3.00 -20.81
CA GLY A 204 -15.93 -3.26 -20.75
C GLY A 204 -16.77 -2.28 -21.58
N GLY A 205 -16.17 -1.39 -22.35
CA GLY A 205 -16.86 -0.42 -23.18
C GLY A 205 -17.39 0.81 -22.43
N LEU A 206 -16.97 1.00 -21.17
CA LEU A 206 -17.37 2.13 -20.33
C LEU A 206 -16.27 3.20 -20.28
N ARG A 207 -16.67 4.41 -19.93
CA ARG A 207 -15.79 5.58 -19.86
C ARG A 207 -15.45 5.93 -18.41
N VAL A 208 -14.27 6.50 -18.21
CA VAL A 208 -13.80 7.06 -16.95
C VAL A 208 -13.52 8.54 -17.15
N PRO A 209 -14.14 9.46 -16.41
CA PRO A 209 -15.03 9.26 -15.26
C PRO A 209 -16.53 9.20 -15.60
N GLU A 210 -16.94 9.33 -16.85
CA GLU A 210 -18.33 9.61 -17.25
C GLU A 210 -19.29 8.47 -16.84
N ASP A 211 -18.87 7.22 -16.96
CA ASP A 211 -19.67 6.05 -16.59
C ASP A 211 -19.24 5.46 -15.24
N VAL A 212 -17.94 5.53 -14.92
CA VAL A 212 -17.38 5.02 -13.66
C VAL A 212 -16.32 6.00 -13.17
N SER A 213 -16.45 6.43 -11.91
CA SER A 213 -15.44 7.23 -11.21
C SER A 213 -14.45 6.32 -10.49
N VAL A 214 -13.17 6.65 -10.54
CA VAL A 214 -12.09 5.88 -9.92
C VAL A 214 -11.28 6.77 -9.00
N ILE A 215 -11.04 6.31 -7.78
CA ILE A 215 -10.15 6.98 -6.82
C ILE A 215 -8.95 6.09 -6.55
N GLY A 216 -7.75 6.65 -6.69
CA GLY A 216 -6.49 6.01 -6.37
C GLY A 216 -6.07 6.22 -4.92
N TYR A 217 -4.83 5.82 -4.64
CA TYR A 217 -4.15 5.99 -3.37
C TYR A 217 -2.65 6.01 -3.63
N ASP A 218 -1.94 6.91 -3.00
CA ASP A 218 -0.49 7.17 -3.00
C ASP A 218 -0.12 8.54 -3.58
N ASP A 219 -0.82 9.06 -4.58
CA ASP A 219 -0.41 10.22 -5.38
C ASP A 219 0.97 9.99 -6.02
N SER A 220 1.09 8.86 -6.68
CA SER A 220 2.32 8.40 -7.33
C SER A 220 2.80 9.41 -8.39
N PRO A 221 4.12 9.54 -8.62
CA PRO A 221 4.68 10.46 -9.62
C PRO A 221 4.18 10.26 -11.05
N LEU A 222 3.62 9.09 -11.38
CA LEU A 222 3.07 8.81 -12.71
C LEU A 222 1.68 9.42 -12.94
N ILE A 223 0.96 9.73 -11.88
CA ILE A 223 -0.46 10.11 -11.95
C ILE A 223 -0.73 11.34 -12.82
N PRO A 224 0.08 12.42 -12.78
CA PRO A 224 -0.14 13.56 -13.67
C PRO A 224 0.00 13.22 -15.16
N MET A 225 0.61 12.09 -15.50
CA MET A 225 0.84 11.65 -16.88
C MET A 225 -0.19 10.62 -17.37
N THR A 226 -1.15 10.25 -16.55
CA THR A 226 -2.19 9.28 -16.91
C THR A 226 -3.42 9.95 -17.51
N ASP A 227 -4.28 9.19 -18.16
CA ASP A 227 -5.53 9.66 -18.75
C ASP A 227 -6.70 8.77 -18.27
N PRO A 228 -7.66 9.35 -17.51
CA PRO A 228 -7.57 10.68 -16.89
C PRO A 228 -6.52 10.69 -15.77
N PRO A 229 -5.98 11.84 -15.40
CA PRO A 229 -5.17 11.95 -14.19
C PRO A 229 -6.03 11.66 -12.96
N LEU A 230 -5.52 10.84 -12.09
CA LEU A 230 -6.23 10.46 -10.85
C LEU A 230 -6.19 11.57 -9.81
#